data_29f2e8ac8144238080ddbab594d33401
#
_entry.id   29f2e8ac8144238080ddbab594d33401
#
_cell.length_a   1.000
_cell.length_b   1.000
_cell.length_c   1.000
_cell.angle_alpha   90.00
_cell.angle_beta   90.00
_cell.angle_gamma   90.00
#
_symmetry.space_group_name_H-M   'P 1'
#
loop_
_entity.id
_entity.type
_entity.pdbx_description
1 polymer ?
#
loop_
_entity_poly.entity_id
_entity_poly.type
_entity_poly.pdbx_seq_one_letter_code
_entity_poly.pdbx_strand_id
1 'polypeptide(L)'
;MTNIRQLATRSFALLSLVLLLSFSPATIAQQKVEINEKRYDFAQLVNRLSERAGYFGSDNLVSNELSYQHVLGRLAKLDVTGGAYMGVGPDQNFTYIAQIKPRIVFMVDIRRDAMLQHLMFKSLFMMSRNRVEYLSNLFARPLPKDHKKWGDRPIRDFVDYFDRTPLDQRLADRLRAEMQKRIASFGLQLAQRDIETIDEIYQAFYTDCLEVRYTIRDRPTGRFFPAYRDLLLEKDLEGRHRNYLAAEADFQVIKNLQDRNLIIPVTADLAGAQSVKAIGEFLKEINEKVSAFYVSNVEFYLWRYDTMPRFVENLKSLPINDRSVIIRSYFNYAYYTEVHPQTVGNSFSVQLMQTISSMLEDYASDRPYDNYWDLATRRSLDLKLN
;
A
#
# COMPACT_ATOMS: atom_id res chain seq x y z
N MET A 1 58.83 82.47 15.99
CA MET A 1 57.42 82.79 16.11
C MET A 1 56.71 81.84 15.18
N THR A 2 55.88 81.01 15.59
CA THR A 2 54.74 80.27 15.01
C THR A 2 54.72 78.81 15.37
N ASN A 3 53.69 78.47 16.12
CA ASN A 3 53.37 77.14 16.71
C ASN A 3 52.87 76.21 15.56
N ILE A 4 53.36 75.00 15.52
CA ILE A 4 52.83 73.88 14.83
C ILE A 4 52.08 72.98 15.79
N ARG A 5 50.75 72.93 15.70
CA ARG A 5 49.88 71.97 16.36
C ARG A 5 49.86 70.66 15.58
N GLN A 6 50.30 69.61 16.25
CA GLN A 6 50.11 68.22 15.75
C GLN A 6 48.64 67.80 15.91
N LEU A 7 48.02 67.40 14.81
CA LEU A 7 46.77 66.66 14.83
C LEU A 7 47.05 65.16 14.84
N ALA A 8 46.64 64.52 15.94
CA ALA A 8 46.66 63.08 16.06
C ALA A 8 45.43 62.46 15.38
N THR A 9 45.65 61.74 14.31
CA THR A 9 44.64 60.93 13.65
C THR A 9 44.46 59.60 14.41
N ARG A 10 43.31 59.40 15.06
CA ARG A 10 42.89 58.13 15.62
C ARG A 10 42.25 57.29 14.52
N SER A 11 42.93 56.23 14.09
CA SER A 11 42.38 55.18 13.25
C SER A 11 41.47 54.27 14.07
N PHE A 12 40.17 54.34 13.75
CA PHE A 12 39.22 53.33 14.27
C PHE A 12 39.29 52.13 13.34
N ALA A 13 39.85 51.01 13.83
CA ALA A 13 39.74 49.71 13.16
C ALA A 13 38.36 49.08 13.53
N LEU A 14 37.44 49.08 12.58
CA LEU A 14 36.20 48.30 12.66
C LEU A 14 36.56 46.82 12.46
N LEU A 15 36.50 46.06 13.54
CA LEU A 15 36.57 44.61 13.50
C LEU A 15 35.19 44.08 13.10
N SER A 16 34.99 43.77 11.84
CA SER A 16 33.77 43.07 11.38
C SER A 16 33.84 41.59 11.76
N LEU A 17 33.17 41.26 12.86
CA LEU A 17 32.97 39.88 13.26
C LEU A 17 31.93 39.23 12.32
N VAL A 18 32.38 38.51 11.31
CA VAL A 18 31.52 37.67 10.42
C VAL A 18 31.18 36.43 11.25
N LEU A 19 29.96 36.39 11.82
CA LEU A 19 29.38 35.19 12.41
C LEU A 19 29.04 34.25 11.25
N LEU A 20 29.90 33.30 10.93
CA LEU A 20 29.60 32.13 10.14
C LEU A 20 28.63 31.27 10.93
N LEU A 21 27.31 31.49 10.74
CA LEU A 21 26.29 30.54 11.13
C LEU A 21 26.53 29.28 10.29
N SER A 22 27.26 28.33 10.86
CA SER A 22 27.32 26.95 10.35
C SER A 22 25.91 26.38 10.45
N PHE A 23 25.17 26.44 9.35
CA PHE A 23 24.01 25.59 9.16
C PHE A 23 24.53 24.14 9.15
N SER A 24 24.56 23.49 10.31
CA SER A 24 24.61 22.04 10.35
C SER A 24 23.35 21.54 9.64
N PRO A 25 23.46 20.78 8.57
CA PRO A 25 22.28 20.14 7.99
C PRO A 25 21.65 19.34 9.13
N ALA A 26 20.40 19.65 9.46
CA ALA A 26 19.64 18.87 10.42
C ALA A 26 19.73 17.41 9.94
N THR A 27 20.41 16.58 10.72
CA THR A 27 20.54 15.16 10.42
C THR A 27 19.14 14.61 10.44
N ILE A 28 18.56 14.37 9.26
CA ILE A 28 17.26 13.72 9.14
C ILE A 28 17.42 12.39 9.86
N ALA A 29 16.69 12.21 10.96
CA ALA A 29 16.74 10.97 11.73
C ALA A 29 16.41 9.82 10.77
N GLN A 30 17.40 8.98 10.53
CA GLN A 30 17.33 7.90 9.57
C GLN A 30 16.19 6.94 9.98
N GLN A 31 15.19 6.77 9.13
CA GLN A 31 14.06 5.87 9.40
C GLN A 31 14.55 4.42 9.31
N LYS A 32 14.45 3.68 10.41
CA LYS A 32 14.99 2.32 10.51
C LYS A 32 13.89 1.28 10.39
N VAL A 33 14.21 0.19 9.72
CA VAL A 33 13.45 -1.07 9.71
C VAL A 33 14.18 -2.03 10.65
N GLU A 34 13.51 -2.46 11.70
CA GLU A 34 14.06 -3.43 12.65
C GLU A 34 13.26 -4.72 12.61
N ILE A 35 13.92 -5.80 12.24
CA ILE A 35 13.31 -7.13 12.15
C ILE A 35 14.35 -8.22 12.44
N ASN A 36 14.00 -9.19 13.30
CA ASN A 36 14.86 -10.33 13.68
C ASN A 36 16.28 -9.88 14.05
N GLU A 37 16.39 -8.90 14.96
CA GLU A 37 17.65 -8.32 15.45
C GLU A 37 18.51 -7.60 14.40
N LYS A 38 18.02 -7.49 13.15
CA LYS A 38 18.67 -6.77 12.05
C LYS A 38 18.07 -5.39 11.87
N ARG A 39 18.91 -4.47 11.42
CA ARG A 39 18.54 -3.06 11.21
C ARG A 39 18.89 -2.63 9.79
N TYR A 40 17.94 -2.00 9.13
CA TYR A 40 18.09 -1.48 7.77
C TYR A 40 17.64 -0.03 7.74
N ASP A 41 18.22 0.74 6.84
CA ASP A 41 17.67 2.04 6.47
C ASP A 41 16.45 1.85 5.56
N PHE A 42 15.34 2.52 5.87
CA PHE A 42 14.09 2.37 5.12
C PHE A 42 14.25 2.77 3.65
N ALA A 43 14.86 3.93 3.38
CA ALA A 43 15.03 4.42 2.02
C ALA A 43 15.98 3.53 1.21
N GLN A 44 17.08 3.09 1.81
CA GLN A 44 18.00 2.16 1.15
C GLN A 44 17.32 0.82 0.86
N LEU A 45 16.47 0.32 1.76
CA LEU A 45 15.74 -0.92 1.55
C LEU A 45 14.72 -0.79 0.42
N VAL A 46 13.91 0.29 0.39
CA VAL A 46 12.99 0.57 -0.72
C VAL A 46 13.76 0.62 -2.05
N ASN A 47 14.89 1.33 -2.10
CA ASN A 47 15.71 1.45 -3.32
C ASN A 47 16.34 0.11 -3.74
N ARG A 48 16.85 -0.68 -2.78
CA ARG A 48 17.45 -2.01 -3.03
C ARG A 48 16.44 -2.98 -3.65
N LEU A 49 15.20 -2.94 -3.17
CA LEU A 49 14.15 -3.87 -3.58
C LEU A 49 13.40 -3.44 -4.82
N SER A 50 13.45 -2.15 -5.18
CA SER A 50 12.73 -1.60 -6.33
C SER A 50 13.51 -1.75 -7.63
N GLU A 51 12.79 -1.84 -8.73
CA GLU A 51 13.31 -1.76 -10.09
C GLU A 51 12.67 -0.59 -10.86
N ARG A 52 13.08 -0.42 -12.11
CA ARG A 52 12.51 0.64 -12.95
C ARG A 52 11.00 0.45 -13.11
N ALA A 53 10.24 1.53 -12.89
CA ALA A 53 8.79 1.54 -13.07
C ALA A 53 8.39 1.22 -14.51
N GLY A 54 7.33 0.44 -14.64
CA GLY A 54 6.60 0.22 -15.87
C GLY A 54 5.31 1.04 -15.92
N TYR A 55 4.49 0.73 -16.90
CA TYR A 55 3.22 1.41 -17.15
C TYR A 55 2.04 0.45 -16.99
N PHE A 56 0.97 0.93 -16.36
CA PHE A 56 -0.32 0.29 -16.37
C PHE A 56 -1.41 1.37 -16.53
N GLY A 57 -2.41 1.11 -17.37
CA GLY A 57 -3.38 2.10 -17.84
C GLY A 57 -4.51 2.43 -16.85
N SER A 58 -4.23 2.47 -15.54
CA SER A 58 -5.21 2.87 -14.51
C SER A 58 -4.56 3.74 -13.44
N ASP A 59 -5.39 4.49 -12.70
CA ASP A 59 -4.93 5.23 -11.52
C ASP A 59 -4.81 4.34 -10.29
N ASN A 60 -5.71 3.37 -10.13
CA ASN A 60 -5.73 2.40 -9.04
C ASN A 60 -5.69 3.04 -7.64
N LEU A 61 -6.39 4.18 -7.46
CA LEU A 61 -6.46 4.88 -6.17
C LEU A 61 -7.13 4.03 -5.10
N VAL A 62 -8.17 3.31 -5.49
CA VAL A 62 -8.90 2.33 -4.68
C VAL A 62 -9.10 1.05 -5.49
N SER A 63 -9.44 -0.05 -4.83
CA SER A 63 -9.70 -1.32 -5.49
C SER A 63 -10.94 -1.26 -6.39
N ASN A 64 -10.93 -2.03 -7.46
CA ASN A 64 -12.12 -2.33 -8.28
C ASN A 64 -12.76 -3.69 -7.93
N GLU A 65 -12.37 -4.30 -6.82
CA GLU A 65 -12.72 -5.67 -6.43
C GLU A 65 -13.59 -5.69 -5.17
N LEU A 66 -14.92 -5.73 -5.30
CA LEU A 66 -15.82 -5.83 -4.15
C LEU A 66 -15.61 -7.12 -3.34
N SER A 67 -15.31 -8.23 -4.02
CA SER A 67 -15.19 -9.54 -3.39
C SER A 67 -13.92 -9.74 -2.53
N TYR A 68 -13.10 -8.70 -2.35
CA TYR A 68 -11.78 -8.81 -1.71
C TYR A 68 -11.81 -9.41 -0.28
N GLN A 69 -12.93 -9.30 0.45
CA GLN A 69 -13.06 -9.87 1.79
C GLN A 69 -13.44 -11.36 1.81
N HIS A 70 -13.84 -11.95 0.67
CA HIS A 70 -14.38 -13.32 0.64
C HIS A 70 -13.36 -14.40 1.02
N VAL A 71 -12.05 -14.15 0.88
CA VAL A 71 -10.99 -15.10 1.26
C VAL A 71 -10.66 -15.10 2.75
N LEU A 72 -11.14 -14.11 3.53
CA LEU A 72 -10.70 -13.90 4.92
C LEU A 72 -11.04 -15.08 5.84
N GLY A 73 -12.23 -15.68 5.66
CA GLY A 73 -12.63 -16.87 6.43
C GLY A 73 -11.71 -18.05 6.14
N ARG A 74 -11.34 -18.27 4.88
CA ARG A 74 -10.45 -19.37 4.49
C ARG A 74 -9.01 -19.12 4.98
N LEU A 75 -8.50 -17.89 4.91
CA LEU A 75 -7.20 -17.53 5.48
C LEU A 75 -7.13 -17.84 6.98
N ALA A 76 -8.19 -17.51 7.72
CA ALA A 76 -8.29 -17.83 9.14
C ALA A 76 -8.32 -19.35 9.40
N LYS A 77 -9.12 -20.11 8.65
CA LYS A 77 -9.24 -21.58 8.78
C LYS A 77 -7.92 -22.31 8.49
N LEU A 78 -7.12 -21.78 7.57
CA LEU A 78 -5.79 -22.33 7.22
C LEU A 78 -4.68 -21.86 8.16
N ASP A 79 -5.00 -21.01 9.13
CA ASP A 79 -4.03 -20.38 10.03
C ASP A 79 -2.88 -19.72 9.26
N VAL A 80 -3.22 -18.95 8.19
CA VAL A 80 -2.25 -18.17 7.44
C VAL A 80 -1.95 -16.92 8.26
N THR A 81 -0.86 -16.95 9.03
CA THR A 81 -0.49 -15.90 9.99
C THR A 81 1.02 -15.66 10.01
N GLY A 82 1.44 -14.46 10.42
CA GLY A 82 2.86 -14.10 10.56
C GLY A 82 3.62 -14.07 9.22
N GLY A 83 4.93 -14.30 9.27
CA GLY A 83 5.79 -14.30 8.09
C GLY A 83 5.81 -12.99 7.31
N ALA A 84 5.92 -13.07 6.00
CA ALA A 84 5.89 -11.93 5.10
C ALA A 84 4.61 -11.91 4.25
N TYR A 85 4.04 -10.73 4.06
CA TYR A 85 2.96 -10.49 3.12
C TYR A 85 3.50 -9.72 1.91
N MET A 86 3.08 -10.13 0.71
CA MET A 86 3.29 -9.40 -0.52
C MET A 86 1.94 -9.05 -1.13
N GLY A 87 1.77 -7.84 -1.68
CA GLY A 87 0.49 -7.48 -2.28
C GLY A 87 0.58 -6.39 -3.32
N VAL A 88 -0.23 -6.52 -4.38
CA VAL A 88 -0.37 -5.55 -5.48
C VAL A 88 -1.55 -4.62 -5.22
N GLY A 89 -1.39 -3.35 -5.59
CA GLY A 89 -2.49 -2.39 -5.57
C GLY A 89 -2.63 -1.61 -4.27
N PRO A 90 -3.80 -0.94 -4.06
CA PRO A 90 -3.98 0.06 -3.01
C PRO A 90 -4.32 -0.56 -1.63
N ASP A 91 -5.09 0.18 -0.84
CA ASP A 91 -5.32 -0.03 0.59
C ASP A 91 -6.18 -1.24 0.96
N GLN A 92 -6.88 -1.90 0.01
CA GLN A 92 -7.55 -3.17 0.31
C GLN A 92 -6.59 -4.24 0.87
N ASN A 93 -5.30 -4.16 0.51
CA ASN A 93 -4.24 -4.99 1.07
C ASN A 93 -4.16 -4.89 2.60
N PHE A 94 -4.46 -3.75 3.18
CA PHE A 94 -4.43 -3.57 4.64
C PHE A 94 -5.43 -4.49 5.34
N THR A 95 -6.51 -4.88 4.66
CA THR A 95 -7.46 -5.87 5.18
C THR A 95 -6.84 -7.26 5.31
N TYR A 96 -6.10 -7.71 4.30
CA TYR A 96 -5.36 -8.97 4.37
C TYR A 96 -4.26 -8.91 5.42
N ILE A 97 -3.53 -7.80 5.48
CA ILE A 97 -2.47 -7.57 6.46
C ILE A 97 -3.04 -7.60 7.89
N ALA A 98 -4.19 -6.98 8.15
CA ALA A 98 -4.85 -7.02 9.45
C ALA A 98 -5.24 -8.46 9.86
N GLN A 99 -5.70 -9.28 8.91
CA GLN A 99 -6.06 -10.68 9.14
C GLN A 99 -4.83 -11.57 9.38
N ILE A 100 -3.78 -11.42 8.55
CA ILE A 100 -2.59 -12.28 8.55
C ILE A 100 -1.61 -11.87 9.67
N LYS A 101 -1.57 -10.59 10.01
CA LYS A 101 -0.63 -9.99 10.99
C LYS A 101 0.82 -10.35 10.68
N PRO A 102 1.30 -10.06 9.46
CA PRO A 102 2.65 -10.41 9.05
C PRO A 102 3.69 -9.63 9.85
N ARG A 103 4.92 -10.15 9.88
CA ARG A 103 6.06 -9.47 10.51
C ARG A 103 6.66 -8.39 9.62
N ILE A 104 6.52 -8.53 8.30
CA ILE A 104 6.93 -7.56 7.29
C ILE A 104 6.01 -7.63 6.07
N VAL A 105 5.87 -6.52 5.38
CA VAL A 105 4.98 -6.35 4.22
C VAL A 105 5.74 -5.72 3.07
N PHE A 106 5.53 -6.22 1.86
CA PHE A 106 5.98 -5.59 0.61
C PHE A 106 4.76 -5.24 -0.24
N MET A 107 4.53 -3.93 -0.40
CA MET A 107 3.51 -3.43 -1.32
C MET A 107 4.17 -3.28 -2.69
N VAL A 108 3.87 -4.19 -3.59
CA VAL A 108 4.54 -4.31 -4.90
C VAL A 108 3.61 -3.85 -6.02
N ASP A 109 4.06 -2.97 -6.89
CA ASP A 109 3.31 -2.54 -8.07
C ASP A 109 4.28 -2.11 -9.18
N ILE A 110 3.92 -2.38 -10.41
CA ILE A 110 4.73 -1.98 -11.57
C ILE A 110 4.79 -0.45 -11.71
N ARG A 111 3.80 0.28 -11.21
CA ARG A 111 3.70 1.74 -11.30
C ARG A 111 4.40 2.42 -10.13
N ARG A 112 5.17 3.48 -10.45
CA ARG A 112 5.73 4.36 -9.41
C ARG A 112 4.65 5.06 -8.60
N ASP A 113 3.55 5.46 -9.23
CA ASP A 113 2.44 6.14 -8.57
C ASP A 113 1.87 5.34 -7.38
N ALA A 114 1.81 4.00 -7.50
CA ALA A 114 1.38 3.13 -6.42
C ALA A 114 2.35 3.16 -5.22
N MET A 115 3.67 3.15 -5.47
CA MET A 115 4.67 3.34 -4.42
C MET A 115 4.49 4.69 -3.71
N LEU A 116 4.28 5.77 -4.47
CA LEU A 116 4.05 7.11 -3.94
C LEU A 116 2.76 7.18 -3.11
N GLN A 117 1.69 6.52 -3.56
CA GLN A 117 0.44 6.39 -2.81
C GLN A 117 0.64 5.68 -1.46
N HIS A 118 1.46 4.63 -1.41
CA HIS A 118 1.78 3.97 -0.15
C HIS A 118 2.64 4.83 0.78
N LEU A 119 3.49 5.72 0.27
CA LEU A 119 4.16 6.74 1.09
C LEU A 119 3.17 7.76 1.67
N MET A 120 2.16 8.16 0.90
CA MET A 120 1.04 8.99 1.38
C MET A 120 0.29 8.27 2.50
N PHE A 121 -0.17 7.04 2.30
CA PHE A 121 -0.86 6.25 3.33
C PHE A 121 0.01 6.10 4.59
N LYS A 122 1.29 5.77 4.43
CA LYS A 122 2.23 5.67 5.54
C LYS A 122 2.25 6.95 6.37
N SER A 123 2.36 8.11 5.73
CA SER A 123 2.38 9.39 6.43
C SER A 123 1.07 9.65 7.19
N LEU A 124 -0.08 9.36 6.57
CA LEU A 124 -1.40 9.52 7.19
C LEU A 124 -1.59 8.58 8.40
N PHE A 125 -1.16 7.32 8.31
CA PHE A 125 -1.15 6.42 9.47
C PHE A 125 -0.28 6.96 10.62
N MET A 126 0.92 7.47 10.32
CA MET A 126 1.81 8.04 11.33
C MET A 126 1.28 9.34 11.94
N MET A 127 0.44 10.09 11.21
CA MET A 127 -0.24 11.31 11.69
C MET A 127 -1.51 11.01 12.49
N SER A 128 -1.98 9.76 12.53
CA SER A 128 -3.26 9.37 13.11
C SER A 128 -3.06 8.43 14.29
N ARG A 129 -3.80 8.60 15.36
CA ARG A 129 -3.77 7.72 16.54
C ARG A 129 -4.78 6.57 16.46
N ASN A 130 -5.84 6.76 15.69
CA ASN A 130 -6.96 5.84 15.56
C ASN A 130 -7.62 6.00 14.17
N ARG A 131 -8.55 5.10 13.84
CA ARG A 131 -9.18 5.06 12.52
C ARG A 131 -10.05 6.29 12.20
N VAL A 132 -10.64 6.97 13.21
CA VAL A 132 -11.42 8.19 12.94
C VAL A 132 -10.50 9.37 12.60
N GLU A 133 -9.34 9.47 13.25
CA GLU A 133 -8.33 10.47 12.88
C GLU A 133 -7.75 10.17 11.49
N TYR A 134 -7.51 8.91 11.17
CA TYR A 134 -7.02 8.50 9.85
C TYR A 134 -7.98 8.91 8.74
N LEU A 135 -9.28 8.61 8.88
CA LEU A 135 -10.28 9.00 7.88
C LEU A 135 -10.49 10.53 7.83
N SER A 136 -10.43 11.21 8.99
CA SER A 136 -10.44 12.68 9.04
C SER A 136 -9.26 13.27 8.26
N ASN A 137 -8.06 12.71 8.42
CA ASN A 137 -6.86 13.14 7.72
C ASN A 137 -6.91 12.79 6.22
N LEU A 138 -7.37 11.58 5.87
CA LEU A 138 -7.47 11.13 4.47
C LEU A 138 -8.43 12.00 3.65
N PHE A 139 -9.57 12.36 4.25
CA PHE A 139 -10.62 13.12 3.57
C PHE A 139 -10.59 14.63 3.86
N ALA A 140 -9.68 15.10 4.69
CA ALA A 140 -9.59 16.46 5.15
C ALA A 140 -10.95 17.01 5.66
N ARG A 141 -11.59 16.23 6.52
CA ARG A 141 -12.84 16.61 7.18
C ARG A 141 -12.64 16.71 8.68
N PRO A 142 -13.29 17.69 9.35
CA PRO A 142 -13.20 17.85 10.80
C PRO A 142 -13.53 16.55 11.54
N LEU A 143 -12.88 16.34 12.67
CA LEU A 143 -13.22 15.24 13.58
C LEU A 143 -14.62 15.44 14.19
N PRO A 144 -15.39 14.36 14.43
CA PRO A 144 -16.62 14.45 15.21
C PRO A 144 -16.31 14.97 16.63
N LYS A 145 -17.23 15.76 17.19
CA LYS A 145 -17.05 16.39 18.52
C LYS A 145 -16.74 15.35 19.61
N ASP A 146 -17.31 14.16 19.51
CA ASP A 146 -17.17 13.05 20.43
C ASP A 146 -16.18 11.96 19.93
N HIS A 147 -15.26 12.31 19.02
CA HIS A 147 -14.34 11.37 18.34
C HIS A 147 -13.63 10.40 19.30
N LYS A 148 -13.39 10.78 20.55
CA LYS A 148 -12.78 9.91 21.57
C LYS A 148 -13.62 8.65 21.89
N LYS A 149 -14.91 8.66 21.56
CA LYS A 149 -15.86 7.56 21.77
C LYS A 149 -16.10 6.72 20.51
N TRP A 150 -15.28 6.95 19.46
CA TRP A 150 -15.49 6.30 18.16
C TRP A 150 -14.75 4.96 17.99
N GLY A 151 -13.95 4.54 18.97
CA GLY A 151 -13.19 3.30 18.90
C GLY A 151 -14.04 2.06 18.59
N ASP A 152 -15.23 1.96 19.19
CA ASP A 152 -16.11 0.79 19.04
C ASP A 152 -17.27 0.98 18.06
N ARG A 153 -17.36 2.14 17.39
CA ARG A 153 -18.46 2.40 16.45
C ARG A 153 -18.33 1.52 15.20
N PRO A 154 -19.44 1.04 14.62
CA PRO A 154 -19.42 0.30 13.37
C PRO A 154 -18.94 1.20 12.22
N ILE A 155 -18.33 0.59 11.20
CA ILE A 155 -17.80 1.32 10.02
C ILE A 155 -18.87 2.18 9.31
N ARG A 156 -20.14 1.77 9.36
CA ARG A 156 -21.24 2.53 8.81
C ARG A 156 -21.36 3.94 9.41
N ASP A 157 -21.16 4.08 10.72
CA ASP A 157 -21.21 5.40 11.38
C ASP A 157 -20.13 6.34 10.84
N PHE A 158 -18.94 5.80 10.51
CA PHE A 158 -17.86 6.58 9.89
C PHE A 158 -18.25 7.01 8.47
N VAL A 159 -18.76 6.09 7.65
CA VAL A 159 -19.25 6.40 6.31
C VAL A 159 -20.33 7.47 6.36
N ASP A 160 -21.34 7.32 7.24
CA ASP A 160 -22.43 8.26 7.40
C ASP A 160 -21.95 9.64 7.88
N TYR A 161 -20.92 9.68 8.73
CA TYR A 161 -20.36 10.93 9.22
C TYR A 161 -19.60 11.68 8.13
N PHE A 162 -18.64 11.00 7.45
CA PHE A 162 -17.80 11.64 6.45
C PHE A 162 -18.58 11.99 5.18
N ASP A 163 -19.66 11.28 4.87
CA ASP A 163 -20.55 11.61 3.77
C ASP A 163 -21.26 12.96 3.95
N ARG A 164 -21.64 13.27 5.20
CA ARG A 164 -22.37 14.52 5.55
C ARG A 164 -21.44 15.67 5.93
N THR A 165 -20.18 15.40 6.20
CA THR A 165 -19.23 16.40 6.67
C THR A 165 -18.55 17.05 5.48
N PRO A 166 -18.67 18.38 5.29
CA PRO A 166 -18.03 19.05 4.16
C PRO A 166 -16.50 19.07 4.29
N LEU A 167 -15.84 19.21 3.15
CA LEU A 167 -14.41 19.47 3.07
C LEU A 167 -14.04 20.74 3.83
N ASP A 168 -13.00 20.67 4.65
CA ASP A 168 -12.32 21.83 5.23
C ASP A 168 -11.01 22.10 4.46
N GLN A 169 -11.04 23.06 3.55
CA GLN A 169 -9.87 23.39 2.72
C GLN A 169 -8.65 23.80 3.54
N ARG A 170 -8.85 24.53 4.65
CA ARG A 170 -7.74 24.92 5.52
C ARG A 170 -7.11 23.73 6.22
N LEU A 171 -7.93 22.75 6.58
CA LEU A 171 -7.45 21.47 7.10
C LEU A 171 -6.66 20.70 6.02
N ALA A 172 -7.20 20.62 4.79
CA ALA A 172 -6.52 19.96 3.67
C ALA A 172 -5.12 20.57 3.42
N ASP A 173 -5.02 21.89 3.38
CA ASP A 173 -3.75 22.58 3.15
C ASP A 173 -2.72 22.32 4.27
N ARG A 174 -3.16 22.31 5.55
CA ARG A 174 -2.29 21.96 6.68
C ARG A 174 -1.84 20.51 6.64
N LEU A 175 -2.76 19.59 6.38
CA LEU A 175 -2.46 18.15 6.31
C LEU A 175 -1.51 17.85 5.16
N ARG A 176 -1.70 18.47 3.98
CA ARG A 176 -0.79 18.35 2.85
C ARG A 176 0.64 18.78 3.22
N ALA A 177 0.80 19.93 3.85
CA ALA A 177 2.11 20.42 4.28
C ALA A 177 2.77 19.49 5.31
N GLU A 178 2.01 18.99 6.30
CA GLU A 178 2.52 18.05 7.30
C GLU A 178 2.88 16.69 6.67
N MET A 179 2.06 16.19 5.75
CA MET A 179 2.30 14.96 4.99
C MET A 179 3.58 15.05 4.17
N GLN A 180 3.79 16.14 3.41
CA GLN A 180 5.00 16.36 2.61
C GLN A 180 6.24 16.40 3.50
N LYS A 181 6.18 17.11 4.63
CA LYS A 181 7.27 17.14 5.62
C LYS A 181 7.60 15.76 6.15
N ARG A 182 6.57 14.95 6.45
CA ARG A 182 6.76 13.59 6.94
C ARG A 182 7.33 12.67 5.88
N ILE A 183 6.84 12.74 4.64
CA ILE A 183 7.37 11.97 3.51
C ILE A 183 8.84 12.32 3.24
N ALA A 184 9.21 13.59 3.31
CA ALA A 184 10.61 14.01 3.21
C ALA A 184 11.49 13.37 4.30
N SER A 185 10.96 13.14 5.51
CA SER A 185 11.68 12.47 6.60
C SER A 185 11.93 10.98 6.37
N PHE A 186 11.29 10.34 5.39
CA PHE A 186 11.55 8.93 5.05
C PHE A 186 12.90 8.71 4.34
N GLY A 187 13.55 9.78 3.89
CA GLY A 187 14.89 9.73 3.31
C GLY A 187 14.96 9.28 1.85
N LEU A 188 13.81 9.06 1.20
CA LEU A 188 13.74 8.72 -0.22
C LEU A 188 14.03 9.97 -1.07
N GLN A 189 14.79 9.80 -2.15
CA GLN A 189 15.00 10.85 -3.13
C GLN A 189 13.79 10.89 -4.09
N LEU A 190 12.90 11.83 -3.85
CA LEU A 190 11.71 12.06 -4.66
C LEU A 190 11.96 13.25 -5.61
N ALA A 191 11.64 13.07 -6.89
CA ALA A 191 11.65 14.16 -7.86
C ALA A 191 10.46 15.10 -7.59
N GLN A 192 10.52 16.33 -8.15
CA GLN A 192 9.41 17.28 -8.04
C GLN A 192 8.10 16.66 -8.56
N ARG A 193 8.14 15.91 -9.66
CA ARG A 193 6.96 15.20 -10.20
C ARG A 193 6.41 14.15 -9.25
N ASP A 194 7.24 13.47 -8.44
CA ASP A 194 6.77 12.52 -7.42
C ASP A 194 5.96 13.24 -6.35
N ILE A 195 6.41 14.42 -5.91
CA ILE A 195 5.68 15.24 -4.91
C ILE A 195 4.33 15.71 -5.48
N GLU A 196 4.32 16.18 -6.72
CA GLU A 196 3.09 16.57 -7.42
C GLU A 196 2.12 15.40 -7.54
N THR A 197 2.61 14.21 -7.89
CA THR A 197 1.78 12.99 -7.96
C THR A 197 1.18 12.64 -6.61
N ILE A 198 1.94 12.74 -5.51
CA ILE A 198 1.40 12.51 -4.15
C ILE A 198 0.30 13.54 -3.83
N ASP A 199 0.51 14.80 -4.20
CA ASP A 199 -0.49 15.86 -3.98
C ASP A 199 -1.76 15.61 -4.81
N GLU A 200 -1.63 15.21 -6.09
CA GLU A 200 -2.74 14.85 -6.97
C GLU A 200 -3.55 13.66 -6.38
N ILE A 201 -2.87 12.63 -5.90
CA ILE A 201 -3.51 11.46 -5.25
C ILE A 201 -4.26 11.91 -3.98
N TYR A 202 -3.62 12.68 -3.11
CA TYR A 202 -4.26 13.17 -1.89
C TYR A 202 -5.46 14.07 -2.19
N GLN A 203 -5.34 14.92 -3.22
CA GLN A 203 -6.43 15.77 -3.69
C GLN A 203 -7.65 14.95 -4.11
N ALA A 204 -7.47 13.87 -4.84
CA ALA A 204 -8.57 12.99 -5.23
C ALA A 204 -9.32 12.46 -3.98
N PHE A 205 -8.58 11.99 -2.95
CA PHE A 205 -9.20 11.50 -1.72
C PHE A 205 -9.96 12.57 -0.95
N TYR A 206 -9.44 13.78 -0.78
CA TYR A 206 -10.17 14.80 -0.03
C TYR A 206 -11.29 15.48 -0.84
N THR A 207 -11.20 15.51 -2.17
CA THR A 207 -12.24 16.07 -3.04
C THR A 207 -13.41 15.11 -3.17
N ASP A 208 -13.14 13.87 -3.60
CA ASP A 208 -14.17 12.87 -3.90
C ASP A 208 -14.60 12.08 -2.67
N CYS A 209 -13.78 12.09 -1.60
CA CYS A 209 -14.07 11.44 -0.32
C CYS A 209 -14.45 9.97 -0.50
N LEU A 210 -15.67 9.63 -0.12
CA LEU A 210 -16.22 8.28 -0.22
C LEU A 210 -16.61 7.88 -1.66
N GLU A 211 -16.61 8.82 -2.60
CA GLU A 211 -16.90 8.57 -4.03
C GLU A 211 -15.65 8.28 -4.86
N VAL A 212 -14.45 8.30 -4.28
CA VAL A 212 -13.23 7.87 -4.98
C VAL A 212 -13.46 6.50 -5.59
N ARG A 213 -13.10 6.34 -6.87
CA ARG A 213 -13.27 5.11 -7.64
C ARG A 213 -11.99 4.77 -8.39
N TYR A 214 -11.84 3.51 -8.71
CA TYR A 214 -10.88 3.07 -9.71
C TYR A 214 -11.24 3.65 -11.07
N THR A 215 -10.26 4.21 -11.78
CA THR A 215 -10.45 4.68 -13.15
C THR A 215 -9.43 4.06 -14.11
N ILE A 216 -9.86 3.88 -15.36
CA ILE A 216 -8.98 3.48 -16.46
C ILE A 216 -8.60 4.75 -17.20
N ARG A 217 -7.30 4.99 -17.37
CA ARG A 217 -6.80 6.16 -18.12
C ARG A 217 -7.35 6.11 -19.55
N ASP A 218 -7.71 7.26 -20.07
CA ASP A 218 -8.24 7.45 -21.42
C ASP A 218 -9.58 6.72 -21.72
N ARG A 219 -10.27 6.22 -20.69
CA ARG A 219 -11.61 5.64 -20.81
C ARG A 219 -12.53 6.14 -19.71
N PRO A 220 -13.66 6.78 -20.06
CA PRO A 220 -14.67 7.10 -19.06
C PRO A 220 -15.27 5.81 -18.50
N THR A 221 -14.96 5.48 -17.26
CA THR A 221 -15.49 4.27 -16.60
C THR A 221 -16.80 4.51 -15.86
N GLY A 222 -17.17 5.80 -15.70
CA GLY A 222 -18.41 6.18 -15.02
C GLY A 222 -18.51 5.56 -13.63
N ARG A 223 -19.71 5.08 -13.28
CA ARG A 223 -20.00 4.42 -12.00
C ARG A 223 -19.90 2.88 -12.06
N PHE A 224 -19.22 2.34 -13.05
CA PHE A 224 -19.11 0.90 -13.24
C PHE A 224 -18.34 0.21 -12.09
N PHE A 225 -17.24 0.83 -11.62
CA PHE A 225 -16.47 0.30 -10.51
C PHE A 225 -17.01 0.79 -9.15
N PRO A 226 -16.80 0.02 -8.06
CA PRO A 226 -17.24 0.40 -6.73
C PRO A 226 -16.62 1.72 -6.30
N ALA A 227 -17.36 2.51 -5.52
CA ALA A 227 -16.83 3.65 -4.80
C ALA A 227 -16.11 3.18 -3.53
N TYR A 228 -15.30 4.04 -2.94
CA TYR A 228 -14.62 3.73 -1.69
C TYR A 228 -15.59 3.35 -0.57
N ARG A 229 -16.78 4.02 -0.51
CA ARG A 229 -17.86 3.64 0.42
C ARG A 229 -18.32 2.20 0.26
N ASP A 230 -18.41 1.72 -0.97
CA ASP A 230 -18.85 0.35 -1.27
C ASP A 230 -17.84 -0.66 -0.75
N LEU A 231 -16.53 -0.36 -0.93
CA LEU A 231 -15.43 -1.18 -0.42
C LEU A 231 -15.38 -1.20 1.12
N LEU A 232 -15.62 -0.05 1.77
CA LEU A 232 -15.66 0.05 3.23
C LEU A 232 -16.84 -0.71 3.84
N LEU A 233 -17.98 -0.73 3.15
CA LEU A 233 -19.22 -1.36 3.62
C LEU A 233 -19.40 -2.79 3.10
N GLU A 234 -18.46 -3.31 2.31
CA GLU A 234 -18.49 -4.69 1.85
C GLU A 234 -18.36 -5.67 3.01
N LYS A 235 -18.83 -6.89 2.81
CA LYS A 235 -18.85 -7.95 3.83
C LYS A 235 -18.10 -9.18 3.37
N ASP A 236 -17.61 -9.94 4.34
CA ASP A 236 -17.11 -11.29 4.12
C ASP A 236 -18.26 -12.28 3.81
N LEU A 237 -17.93 -13.56 3.56
CA LEU A 237 -18.93 -14.60 3.26
C LEU A 237 -19.82 -14.95 4.47
N GLU A 238 -19.46 -14.55 5.68
CA GLU A 238 -20.25 -14.70 6.90
C GLU A 238 -21.10 -13.45 7.22
N GLY A 239 -21.12 -12.44 6.29
CA GLY A 239 -21.93 -11.24 6.43
C GLY A 239 -21.36 -10.18 7.37
N ARG A 240 -20.07 -10.23 7.72
CA ARG A 240 -19.39 -9.30 8.62
C ARG A 240 -18.56 -8.28 7.84
N HIS A 241 -18.52 -7.05 8.31
CA HIS A 241 -17.57 -6.05 7.81
C HIS A 241 -16.17 -6.39 8.36
N ARG A 242 -15.24 -6.71 7.49
CA ARG A 242 -13.86 -7.13 7.84
C ARG A 242 -12.80 -6.24 7.18
N ASN A 243 -13.19 -5.11 6.60
CA ASN A 243 -12.25 -4.08 6.16
C ASN A 243 -11.36 -3.65 7.35
N TYR A 244 -10.09 -3.32 7.08
CA TYR A 244 -9.13 -2.90 8.12
C TYR A 244 -9.59 -1.67 8.94
N LEU A 245 -10.57 -0.90 8.44
CA LEU A 245 -11.20 0.20 9.16
C LEU A 245 -12.50 -0.21 9.88
N ALA A 246 -12.94 -1.47 9.77
CA ALA A 246 -14.15 -1.93 10.45
C ALA A 246 -13.97 -2.09 11.97
N ALA A 247 -12.74 -2.36 12.42
CA ALA A 247 -12.40 -2.46 13.84
C ALA A 247 -11.12 -1.66 14.17
N GLU A 248 -11.11 -1.04 15.36
CA GLU A 248 -9.93 -0.29 15.82
C GLU A 248 -8.70 -1.20 15.95
N ALA A 249 -8.88 -2.44 16.41
CA ALA A 249 -7.80 -3.40 16.55
C ALA A 249 -7.10 -3.71 15.22
N ASP A 250 -7.87 -3.84 14.12
CA ASP A 250 -7.35 -4.10 12.78
C ASP A 250 -6.57 -2.88 12.24
N PHE A 251 -7.10 -1.67 12.45
CA PHE A 251 -6.39 -0.44 12.15
C PHE A 251 -5.05 -0.34 12.89
N GLN A 252 -5.02 -0.69 14.19
CA GLN A 252 -3.82 -0.63 15.01
C GLN A 252 -2.74 -1.63 14.56
N VAL A 253 -3.10 -2.76 13.96
CA VAL A 253 -2.13 -3.67 13.33
C VAL A 253 -1.37 -2.95 12.21
N ILE A 254 -2.10 -2.27 11.31
CA ILE A 254 -1.49 -1.56 10.19
C ILE A 254 -0.66 -0.38 10.71
N LYS A 255 -1.23 0.40 11.64
CA LYS A 255 -0.53 1.54 12.23
C LYS A 255 0.80 1.12 12.87
N ASN A 256 0.82 0.05 13.65
CA ASN A 256 2.05 -0.46 14.26
C ASN A 256 3.10 -0.84 13.22
N LEU A 257 2.71 -1.52 12.14
CA LEU A 257 3.62 -1.85 11.04
C LEU A 257 4.14 -0.59 10.32
N GLN A 258 3.30 0.42 10.11
CA GLN A 258 3.68 1.69 9.48
C GLN A 258 4.64 2.49 10.39
N ASP A 259 4.36 2.60 11.69
CA ASP A 259 5.20 3.31 12.64
C ASP A 259 6.60 2.68 12.78
N ARG A 260 6.68 1.37 12.61
CA ARG A 260 7.93 0.58 12.64
C ARG A 260 8.61 0.43 11.28
N ASN A 261 8.10 1.10 10.24
CA ASN A 261 8.61 1.00 8.86
C ASN A 261 8.60 -0.44 8.28
N LEU A 262 7.67 -1.30 8.72
CA LEU A 262 7.57 -2.70 8.31
C LEU A 262 6.62 -2.90 7.11
N ILE A 263 6.03 -1.84 6.56
CA ILE A 263 5.35 -1.85 5.27
C ILE A 263 6.26 -1.13 4.27
N ILE A 264 6.86 -1.90 3.38
CA ILE A 264 7.86 -1.46 2.41
C ILE A 264 7.18 -1.33 1.04
N PRO A 265 6.99 -0.12 0.52
CA PRO A 265 6.50 0.06 -0.84
C PRO A 265 7.64 -0.19 -1.84
N VAL A 266 7.36 -1.00 -2.86
CA VAL A 266 8.35 -1.45 -3.85
C VAL A 266 7.80 -1.27 -5.26
N THR A 267 8.53 -0.58 -6.12
CA THR A 267 8.21 -0.59 -7.55
C THR A 267 8.72 -1.88 -8.16
N ALA A 268 7.82 -2.75 -8.63
CA ALA A 268 8.15 -4.09 -9.09
C ALA A 268 7.25 -4.57 -10.22
N ASP A 269 7.83 -5.08 -11.29
CA ASP A 269 7.15 -5.94 -12.25
C ASP A 269 7.20 -7.39 -11.72
N LEU A 270 6.05 -8.05 -11.58
CA LEU A 270 6.01 -9.43 -11.07
C LEU A 270 6.76 -10.41 -11.98
N ALA A 271 6.86 -10.11 -13.28
CA ALA A 271 7.68 -10.83 -14.25
C ALA A 271 9.03 -10.15 -14.51
N GLY A 272 9.41 -9.16 -13.70
CA GLY A 272 10.65 -8.40 -13.80
C GLY A 272 11.89 -9.24 -13.46
N ALA A 273 13.04 -8.69 -13.76
CA ALA A 273 14.30 -9.41 -13.55
C ALA A 273 14.85 -9.33 -12.12
N GLN A 274 14.42 -8.32 -11.33
CA GLN A 274 15.12 -7.93 -10.11
C GLN A 274 14.26 -7.99 -8.84
N SER A 275 13.15 -7.24 -8.77
CA SER A 275 12.49 -6.89 -7.49
C SER A 275 11.99 -8.11 -6.72
N VAL A 276 11.26 -9.05 -7.35
CA VAL A 276 10.71 -10.22 -6.64
C VAL A 276 11.85 -11.11 -6.12
N LYS A 277 12.92 -11.26 -6.90
CA LYS A 277 14.13 -12.03 -6.49
C LYS A 277 14.83 -11.33 -5.33
N ALA A 278 15.00 -10.00 -5.40
CA ALA A 278 15.62 -9.22 -4.32
C ALA A 278 14.80 -9.30 -3.01
N ILE A 279 13.46 -9.31 -3.09
CA ILE A 279 12.59 -9.58 -1.94
C ILE A 279 12.84 -11.00 -1.41
N GLY A 280 12.94 -12.00 -2.29
CA GLY A 280 13.23 -13.39 -1.90
C GLY A 280 14.58 -13.54 -1.18
N GLU A 281 15.62 -12.89 -1.67
CA GLU A 281 16.94 -12.84 -1.03
C GLU A 281 16.89 -12.13 0.33
N PHE A 282 16.20 -10.99 0.39
CA PHE A 282 16.01 -10.26 1.63
C PHE A 282 15.24 -11.09 2.67
N LEU A 283 14.19 -11.81 2.27
CA LEU A 283 13.43 -12.69 3.16
C LEU A 283 14.31 -13.84 3.70
N LYS A 284 15.17 -14.43 2.87
CA LYS A 284 16.14 -15.43 3.32
C LYS A 284 17.14 -14.81 4.30
N GLU A 285 17.62 -13.59 4.02
CA GLU A 285 18.54 -12.85 4.89
C GLU A 285 17.94 -12.64 6.29
N ILE A 286 16.66 -12.28 6.41
CA ILE A 286 15.96 -12.06 7.67
C ILE A 286 15.29 -13.32 8.24
N ASN A 287 15.47 -14.49 7.60
CA ASN A 287 14.87 -15.77 7.98
C ASN A 287 13.33 -15.72 8.09
N GLU A 288 12.68 -15.12 7.10
CA GLU A 288 11.22 -15.05 6.99
C GLU A 288 10.74 -15.78 5.73
N LYS A 289 9.48 -16.24 5.75
CA LYS A 289 8.82 -16.89 4.61
C LYS A 289 7.58 -16.10 4.20
N VAL A 290 7.25 -16.15 2.93
CA VAL A 290 6.00 -15.57 2.43
C VAL A 290 4.82 -16.37 3.00
N SER A 291 3.89 -15.69 3.66
CA SER A 291 2.64 -16.29 4.14
C SER A 291 1.53 -16.13 3.10
N ALA A 292 1.42 -14.95 2.49
CA ALA A 292 0.47 -14.72 1.42
C ALA A 292 1.02 -13.74 0.39
N PHE A 293 0.67 -13.97 -0.87
CA PHE A 293 0.95 -13.07 -1.98
C PHE A 293 -0.36 -12.75 -2.71
N TYR A 294 -0.85 -11.52 -2.54
CA TYR A 294 -2.01 -11.03 -3.28
C TYR A 294 -1.56 -10.41 -4.59
N VAL A 295 -2.01 -10.98 -5.70
CA VAL A 295 -1.59 -10.60 -7.07
C VAL A 295 -2.70 -9.90 -7.86
N SER A 296 -3.87 -9.66 -7.26
CA SER A 296 -5.03 -9.10 -7.98
C SER A 296 -5.34 -9.92 -9.25
N ASN A 297 -5.55 -9.25 -10.36
CA ASN A 297 -5.74 -9.87 -11.69
C ASN A 297 -4.47 -9.78 -12.58
N VAL A 298 -3.30 -9.59 -11.99
CA VAL A 298 -2.05 -9.42 -12.77
C VAL A 298 -1.75 -10.65 -13.61
N GLU A 299 -2.04 -11.85 -13.10
CA GLU A 299 -1.81 -13.11 -13.82
C GLU A 299 -2.50 -13.17 -15.19
N PHE A 300 -3.69 -12.53 -15.34
CA PHE A 300 -4.33 -12.38 -16.64
C PHE A 300 -3.44 -11.63 -17.64
N TYR A 301 -2.79 -10.55 -17.21
CA TYR A 301 -1.88 -9.79 -18.08
C TYR A 301 -0.60 -10.54 -18.35
N LEU A 302 -0.08 -11.29 -17.36
CA LEU A 302 1.11 -12.13 -17.54
C LEU A 302 0.88 -13.21 -18.60
N TRP A 303 -0.30 -13.83 -18.63
CA TRP A 303 -0.73 -14.74 -19.69
C TRP A 303 -0.85 -14.02 -21.03
N ARG A 304 -1.54 -12.90 -21.07
CA ARG A 304 -1.78 -12.13 -22.28
C ARG A 304 -0.50 -11.66 -22.97
N TYR A 305 0.56 -11.40 -22.21
CA TYR A 305 1.84 -10.90 -22.72
C TYR A 305 2.96 -11.96 -22.72
N ASP A 306 2.61 -13.23 -22.57
CA ASP A 306 3.55 -14.38 -22.55
C ASP A 306 4.69 -14.24 -21.52
N THR A 307 4.40 -13.57 -20.38
CA THR A 307 5.37 -13.34 -19.32
C THR A 307 5.16 -14.23 -18.09
N MET A 308 4.12 -15.05 -18.08
CA MET A 308 3.81 -15.97 -16.98
C MET A 308 4.97 -16.89 -16.57
N PRO A 309 5.78 -17.46 -17.50
CA PRO A 309 6.94 -18.27 -17.12
C PRO A 309 7.96 -17.50 -16.26
N ARG A 310 8.20 -16.23 -16.54
CA ARG A 310 9.10 -15.38 -15.74
C ARG A 310 8.56 -15.13 -14.34
N PHE A 311 7.26 -14.93 -14.20
CA PHE A 311 6.62 -14.78 -12.89
C PHE A 311 6.77 -16.07 -12.06
N VAL A 312 6.58 -17.24 -12.67
CA VAL A 312 6.77 -18.54 -12.02
C VAL A 312 8.22 -18.71 -11.53
N GLU A 313 9.20 -18.35 -12.34
CA GLU A 313 10.61 -18.37 -11.90
C GLU A 313 10.86 -17.39 -10.73
N ASN A 314 10.19 -16.23 -10.73
CA ASN A 314 10.25 -15.30 -9.60
C ASN A 314 9.60 -15.89 -8.35
N LEU A 315 8.45 -16.56 -8.47
CA LEU A 315 7.81 -17.26 -7.33
C LEU A 315 8.71 -18.34 -6.73
N LYS A 316 9.45 -19.11 -7.57
CA LYS A 316 10.41 -20.13 -7.09
C LYS A 316 11.55 -19.53 -6.27
N SER A 317 11.88 -18.25 -6.44
CA SER A 317 12.93 -17.58 -5.68
C SER A 317 12.50 -17.21 -4.25
N LEU A 318 11.20 -17.14 -3.98
CA LEU A 318 10.64 -16.77 -2.69
C LEU A 318 10.74 -17.93 -1.68
N PRO A 319 11.14 -17.68 -0.43
CA PRO A 319 11.03 -18.66 0.63
C PRO A 319 9.56 -18.85 1.03
N ILE A 320 9.04 -20.06 0.87
CA ILE A 320 7.64 -20.42 1.15
C ILE A 320 7.57 -21.61 2.13
N ASN A 321 6.36 -21.90 2.61
CA ASN A 321 6.00 -23.12 3.33
C ASN A 321 4.67 -23.69 2.81
N ASP A 322 4.21 -24.79 3.36
CA ASP A 322 3.01 -25.51 2.90
C ASP A 322 1.71 -24.69 3.06
N ARG A 323 1.72 -23.64 3.90
CA ARG A 323 0.60 -22.72 4.10
C ARG A 323 0.73 -21.41 3.33
N SER A 324 1.81 -21.21 2.58
CA SER A 324 2.00 -20.04 1.74
C SER A 324 0.96 -20.01 0.62
N VAL A 325 0.16 -18.95 0.56
CA VAL A 325 -0.93 -18.84 -0.41
C VAL A 325 -0.71 -17.71 -1.40
N ILE A 326 -1.21 -17.91 -2.62
CA ILE A 326 -1.45 -16.86 -3.59
C ILE A 326 -2.94 -16.52 -3.58
N ILE A 327 -3.26 -15.23 -3.56
CA ILE A 327 -4.62 -14.70 -3.63
C ILE A 327 -4.74 -13.93 -4.93
N ARG A 328 -5.74 -14.25 -5.75
CA ARG A 328 -5.97 -13.62 -7.06
C ARG A 328 -7.41 -13.18 -7.21
N SER A 329 -7.63 -12.25 -8.15
CA SER A 329 -8.96 -11.79 -8.53
C SER A 329 -9.27 -12.21 -9.95
N TYR A 330 -10.38 -12.90 -10.13
CA TYR A 330 -10.93 -13.20 -11.44
C TYR A 330 -12.13 -12.29 -11.72
N PHE A 331 -12.16 -11.68 -12.90
CA PHE A 331 -13.25 -10.79 -13.30
C PHE A 331 -14.18 -11.52 -14.26
N ASN A 332 -15.38 -11.82 -13.79
CA ASN A 332 -16.44 -12.43 -14.58
C ASN A 332 -16.80 -11.52 -15.77
N TYR A 333 -17.03 -12.10 -16.94
CA TYR A 333 -17.41 -11.41 -18.17
C TYR A 333 -16.38 -10.42 -18.75
N ALA A 334 -15.25 -10.17 -18.05
CA ALA A 334 -14.22 -9.25 -18.54
C ALA A 334 -13.27 -9.94 -19.53
N TYR A 335 -12.94 -11.21 -19.27
CA TYR A 335 -11.90 -11.96 -19.99
C TYR A 335 -12.43 -13.19 -20.69
N TYR A 336 -13.45 -13.82 -20.12
CA TYR A 336 -14.11 -15.02 -20.63
C TYR A 336 -15.61 -14.86 -20.45
N THR A 337 -16.37 -15.68 -21.17
CA THR A 337 -17.84 -15.70 -21.07
C THR A 337 -18.33 -16.46 -19.84
N GLU A 338 -17.47 -17.33 -19.29
CA GLU A 338 -17.81 -18.16 -18.14
C GLU A 338 -17.73 -17.37 -16.83
N VAL A 339 -18.71 -17.63 -15.96
CA VAL A 339 -18.74 -17.15 -14.59
C VAL A 339 -18.02 -18.16 -13.72
N HIS A 340 -17.07 -17.70 -12.92
CA HIS A 340 -16.30 -18.59 -12.04
C HIS A 340 -17.25 -19.29 -11.03
N PRO A 341 -17.11 -20.61 -10.79
CA PRO A 341 -18.00 -21.38 -9.90
C PRO A 341 -18.08 -20.86 -8.45
N GLN A 342 -17.04 -20.23 -7.96
CA GLN A 342 -17.00 -19.63 -6.61
C GLN A 342 -17.58 -18.20 -6.55
N THR A 343 -18.16 -17.70 -7.63
CA THR A 343 -18.80 -16.37 -7.63
C THR A 343 -20.00 -16.38 -6.68
N VAL A 344 -20.10 -15.33 -5.86
CA VAL A 344 -21.21 -15.13 -4.94
C VAL A 344 -22.15 -14.07 -5.50
N GLY A 345 -23.43 -14.42 -5.64
CA GLY A 345 -24.43 -13.54 -6.23
C GLY A 345 -24.08 -13.14 -7.67
N ASN A 346 -24.29 -11.87 -8.00
CA ASN A 346 -23.95 -11.30 -9.30
C ASN A 346 -22.63 -10.50 -9.26
N SER A 347 -21.67 -10.88 -8.40
CA SER A 347 -20.42 -10.17 -8.27
C SER A 347 -19.64 -10.17 -9.58
N PHE A 348 -19.19 -8.98 -9.99
CA PHE A 348 -18.33 -8.82 -11.16
C PHE A 348 -16.95 -9.45 -10.97
N SER A 349 -16.43 -9.46 -9.73
CA SER A 349 -15.16 -10.09 -9.37
C SER A 349 -15.35 -11.22 -8.37
N VAL A 350 -14.49 -12.22 -8.42
CA VAL A 350 -14.38 -13.28 -7.43
C VAL A 350 -12.93 -13.36 -6.94
N GLN A 351 -12.74 -13.41 -5.62
CA GLN A 351 -11.44 -13.71 -5.04
C GLN A 351 -11.21 -15.20 -5.04
N LEU A 352 -10.00 -15.61 -5.35
CA LEU A 352 -9.58 -17.00 -5.40
C LEU A 352 -8.31 -17.18 -4.59
N MET A 353 -8.12 -18.36 -4.06
CA MET A 353 -6.93 -18.69 -3.27
C MET A 353 -6.41 -20.07 -3.61
N GLN A 354 -5.09 -20.20 -3.68
CA GLN A 354 -4.37 -21.46 -3.93
C GLN A 354 -3.08 -21.46 -3.11
N THR A 355 -2.56 -22.62 -2.72
CA THR A 355 -1.21 -22.67 -2.15
C THR A 355 -0.18 -22.40 -3.24
N ILE A 356 0.89 -21.66 -2.90
CA ILE A 356 1.97 -21.37 -3.87
C ILE A 356 2.64 -22.68 -4.31
N SER A 357 2.84 -23.64 -3.39
CA SER A 357 3.41 -24.93 -3.69
C SER A 357 2.60 -25.69 -4.74
N SER A 358 1.25 -25.79 -4.59
CA SER A 358 0.41 -26.50 -5.56
C SER A 358 0.42 -25.83 -6.95
N MET A 359 0.51 -24.51 -7.00
CA MET A 359 0.64 -23.78 -8.26
C MET A 359 1.97 -24.12 -8.96
N LEU A 360 3.08 -24.14 -8.21
CA LEU A 360 4.40 -24.48 -8.75
C LEU A 360 4.48 -25.95 -9.19
N GLU A 361 3.86 -26.87 -8.44
CA GLU A 361 3.74 -28.29 -8.81
C GLU A 361 3.00 -28.47 -10.13
N ASP A 362 1.82 -27.85 -10.28
CA ASP A 362 1.02 -27.93 -11.51
C ASP A 362 1.79 -27.36 -12.72
N TYR A 363 2.49 -26.22 -12.50
CA TYR A 363 3.28 -25.61 -13.58
C TYR A 363 4.48 -26.46 -14.02
N ALA A 364 5.01 -27.30 -13.13
CA ALA A 364 6.12 -28.24 -13.42
C ALA A 364 5.65 -29.63 -13.86
N SER A 365 4.35 -29.90 -13.85
CA SER A 365 3.80 -31.22 -14.19
C SER A 365 3.73 -31.46 -15.71
N ASP A 366 3.42 -32.70 -16.10
CA ASP A 366 3.13 -33.06 -17.49
C ASP A 366 1.86 -32.40 -18.05
N ARG A 367 1.07 -31.74 -17.18
CA ARG A 367 -0.11 -30.96 -17.51
C ARG A 367 -0.02 -29.57 -16.91
N PRO A 368 0.84 -28.69 -17.42
CA PRO A 368 0.88 -27.31 -17.00
C PRO A 368 -0.47 -26.62 -17.29
N TYR A 369 -0.66 -25.40 -16.77
CA TYR A 369 -1.86 -24.64 -17.10
C TYR A 369 -1.88 -24.26 -18.57
N ASP A 370 -3.05 -24.46 -19.22
CA ASP A 370 -3.25 -24.14 -20.63
C ASP A 370 -3.52 -22.65 -20.87
N ASN A 371 -4.18 -22.00 -19.89
CA ASN A 371 -4.57 -20.59 -19.98
C ASN A 371 -4.94 -20.04 -18.60
N TYR A 372 -5.33 -18.76 -18.55
CA TYR A 372 -5.69 -18.10 -17.30
C TYR A 372 -6.94 -18.68 -16.60
N TRP A 373 -7.93 -19.16 -17.39
CA TRP A 373 -9.12 -19.82 -16.82
C TRP A 373 -8.73 -21.12 -16.09
N ASP A 374 -7.90 -21.93 -16.71
CA ASP A 374 -7.40 -23.16 -16.11
C ASP A 374 -6.61 -22.86 -14.81
N LEU A 375 -5.77 -21.85 -14.81
CA LEU A 375 -5.08 -21.38 -13.59
C LEU A 375 -6.07 -20.92 -12.50
N ALA A 376 -7.11 -20.19 -12.87
CA ALA A 376 -8.10 -19.67 -11.93
C ALA A 376 -8.99 -20.77 -11.33
N THR A 377 -9.27 -21.85 -12.06
CA THR A 377 -10.19 -22.92 -11.63
C THR A 377 -9.51 -24.12 -11.00
N ARG A 378 -8.33 -24.51 -11.53
CA ARG A 378 -7.61 -25.70 -11.09
C ARG A 378 -7.05 -25.48 -9.68
N ARG A 379 -7.35 -26.39 -8.73
CA ARG A 379 -6.89 -26.36 -7.34
C ARG A 379 -7.18 -25.06 -6.57
N SER A 380 -8.09 -24.21 -7.06
CA SER A 380 -8.59 -23.11 -6.23
C SER A 380 -9.26 -23.66 -4.99
N LEU A 381 -8.84 -23.18 -3.82
CA LEU A 381 -9.38 -23.60 -2.53
C LEU A 381 -10.84 -23.12 -2.42
N ASP A 382 -11.74 -24.00 -1.97
CA ASP A 382 -13.11 -23.59 -1.71
C ASP A 382 -13.14 -22.56 -0.58
N LEU A 383 -13.72 -21.39 -0.84
CA LEU A 383 -13.83 -20.31 0.13
C LEU A 383 -14.99 -20.51 1.12
N LYS A 384 -15.98 -21.33 0.77
CA LYS A 384 -17.08 -21.66 1.69
C LYS A 384 -16.53 -22.55 2.80
N LEU A 385 -16.79 -22.15 4.01
CA LEU A 385 -16.42 -22.91 5.23
C LEU A 385 -17.59 -23.83 5.55
N ASN A 386 -17.63 -25.02 4.94
CA ASN A 386 -18.57 -26.08 5.33
C ASN A 386 -18.06 -26.78 6.58
#